data_e7ecf4f80cb07ab35c16c811f07b7809
#
_entry.id   e7ecf4f80cb07ab35c16c811f07b7809
#
_cell.length_a   1.000
_cell.length_b   1.000
_cell.length_c   1.000
_cell.angle_alpha   90.00
_cell.angle_beta   90.00
_cell.angle_gamma   90.00
#
_symmetry.space_group_name_H-M   'P 1'
#
loop_
_entity.id
_entity.type
_entity.pdbx_description
1 polymer ?
#
loop_
_entity_poly.entity_id
_entity_poly.type
_entity_poly.pdbx_seq_one_letter_code
_entity_poly.pdbx_strand_id
1 'polypeptide(L)'
;NGFFILKEAPCSAVQLGSPDADFICESGKFTVAGIGISGEDAVGDDMVRLYSCVTGVFGEGGLSPLLALRNYQKHIREHHADRDEMIMMNTWGDRSQDSKVNEQFCIAELEKAARLGVTHFQIDDGWQEGKSPNSALAKGSFKNIWDNPLYWTPSQEKYPRGLKPVMDKARELGIEIGLWFNPSIQNDFADWRKDAD
;
A
#
# COMPACT_ATOMS: atom_id res chain seq x y z
N ASN A 1 -33.18 -1.64 -8.44
CA ASN A 1 -32.84 -0.27 -8.02
C ASN A 1 -32.19 -0.30 -6.67
N GLY A 2 -31.18 0.51 -6.46
CA GLY A 2 -30.49 0.62 -5.20
C GLY A 2 -29.58 1.85 -5.15
N PHE A 3 -28.81 1.92 -4.07
CA PHE A 3 -27.77 2.93 -3.93
C PHE A 3 -26.49 2.27 -3.42
N PHE A 4 -25.36 2.91 -3.65
CA PHE A 4 -24.09 2.59 -3.01
C PHE A 4 -23.56 3.79 -2.23
N ILE A 5 -22.76 3.51 -1.25
CA ILE A 5 -22.03 4.51 -0.49
C ILE A 5 -20.55 4.16 -0.56
N LEU A 6 -19.72 5.12 -0.95
CA LEU A 6 -18.28 5.02 -0.98
C LEU A 6 -17.69 6.01 0.01
N LYS A 7 -16.94 5.52 0.97
CA LYS A 7 -16.09 6.35 1.82
C LYS A 7 -14.72 6.49 1.16
N GLU A 8 -14.31 7.70 0.88
CA GLU A 8 -13.03 8.01 0.24
C GLU A 8 -11.92 8.15 1.28
N ALA A 9 -11.59 7.02 1.91
CA ALA A 9 -10.55 6.93 2.92
C ALA A 9 -9.41 6.01 2.45
N PRO A 10 -8.16 6.23 2.88
CA PRO A 10 -7.01 5.46 2.42
C PRO A 10 -7.02 4.01 2.89
N CYS A 11 -7.76 3.69 3.95
CA CYS A 11 -7.89 2.34 4.48
C CYS A 11 -9.29 2.11 5.06
N SER A 12 -9.63 0.85 5.27
CA SER A 12 -10.95 0.43 5.78
C SER A 12 -11.16 0.70 7.27
N ALA A 13 -10.12 0.96 8.04
CA ALA A 13 -10.17 1.12 9.49
C ALA A 13 -9.52 2.45 9.91
N VAL A 14 -10.23 3.56 9.71
CA VAL A 14 -9.77 4.90 10.08
C VAL A 14 -10.51 5.46 11.30
N GLN A 15 -11.04 4.59 12.16
CA GLN A 15 -11.65 4.99 13.42
C GLN A 15 -10.65 4.86 14.56
N LEU A 16 -10.19 5.99 15.05
CA LEU A 16 -9.44 6.04 16.30
C LEU A 16 -10.40 5.70 17.46
N GLY A 17 -10.15 4.62 18.16
CA GLY A 17 -10.88 4.24 19.35
C GLY A 17 -12.22 3.49 19.16
N SER A 18 -12.63 3.18 17.92
CA SER A 18 -13.79 2.34 17.64
C SER A 18 -13.43 1.32 16.56
N PRO A 19 -13.25 0.05 16.89
CA PRO A 19 -12.67 -0.93 15.96
C PRO A 19 -13.63 -1.44 14.88
N ASP A 20 -14.94 -1.13 14.91
CA ASP A 20 -15.85 -2.11 14.34
C ASP A 20 -16.68 -1.69 13.14
N ALA A 21 -16.76 -0.43 12.75
CA ALA A 21 -17.50 -0.16 11.53
C ALA A 21 -17.29 1.23 10.93
N ASP A 22 -16.88 1.29 9.69
CA ASP A 22 -16.98 2.48 8.86
C ASP A 22 -18.43 2.80 8.47
N PHE A 23 -19.32 1.80 8.51
CA PHE A 23 -20.73 1.90 8.14
C PHE A 23 -21.61 1.29 9.23
N ILE A 24 -22.52 2.10 9.77
CA ILE A 24 -23.44 1.69 10.83
C ILE A 24 -24.87 1.85 10.31
N CYS A 25 -25.66 0.77 10.37
CA CYS A 25 -27.06 0.78 9.97
C CYS A 25 -27.94 0.45 11.18
N GLU A 26 -28.60 1.43 11.73
CA GLU A 26 -29.47 1.30 12.91
C GLU A 26 -30.76 2.05 12.73
N SER A 27 -31.88 1.41 13.04
CA SER A 27 -33.23 2.05 13.11
C SER A 27 -33.57 2.87 11.87
N GLY A 28 -33.21 2.38 10.67
CA GLY A 28 -33.48 3.08 9.42
C GLY A 28 -32.52 4.26 9.13
N LYS A 29 -31.52 4.47 9.96
CA LYS A 29 -30.47 5.45 9.79
C LYS A 29 -29.19 4.77 9.31
N PHE A 30 -28.56 5.37 8.30
CA PHE A 30 -27.24 4.95 7.81
C PHE A 30 -26.22 6.01 8.22
N THR A 31 -25.17 5.59 8.92
CA THR A 31 -24.09 6.48 9.37
C THR A 31 -22.78 6.02 8.76
N VAL A 32 -22.03 6.95 8.16
CA VAL A 32 -20.64 6.75 7.78
C VAL A 32 -19.77 7.32 8.90
N ALA A 33 -18.95 6.47 9.49
CA ALA A 33 -18.11 6.81 10.62
C ALA A 33 -16.61 6.81 10.22
N GLY A 34 -15.72 7.18 11.16
CA GLY A 34 -14.27 7.22 10.89
C GLY A 34 -13.91 8.34 9.92
N ILE A 35 -14.04 9.56 10.38
CA ILE A 35 -13.83 10.77 9.57
C ILE A 35 -12.36 11.17 9.41
N GLY A 36 -11.43 10.43 10.03
CA GLY A 36 -9.99 10.65 9.91
C GLY A 36 -9.39 11.64 10.91
N ILE A 37 -10.22 12.22 11.77
CA ILE A 37 -9.79 13.11 12.84
C ILE A 37 -10.49 12.74 14.16
N SER A 38 -9.87 13.10 15.28
CA SER A 38 -10.51 13.08 16.61
C SER A 38 -11.19 14.42 16.92
N GLY A 39 -12.03 14.44 17.97
CA GLY A 39 -12.59 15.71 18.45
C GLY A 39 -11.53 16.69 18.95
N GLU A 40 -10.37 16.20 19.34
CA GLU A 40 -9.23 17.00 19.80
C GLU A 40 -8.50 17.69 18.66
N ASP A 41 -8.58 17.16 17.43
CA ASP A 41 -7.99 17.77 16.24
C ASP A 41 -8.83 18.96 15.71
N ALA A 42 -10.09 19.07 16.14
CA ALA A 42 -11.01 20.14 15.75
C ALA A 42 -10.96 21.28 16.77
N VAL A 43 -9.84 22.00 16.83
CA VAL A 43 -9.63 23.10 17.77
C VAL A 43 -9.77 24.45 17.05
N GLY A 44 -10.63 25.34 17.60
CA GLY A 44 -10.81 26.71 17.08
C GLY A 44 -11.85 26.83 15.97
N ASP A 45 -11.79 27.94 15.24
CA ASP A 45 -12.74 28.29 14.17
C ASP A 45 -12.25 27.86 12.76
N ASP A 46 -11.16 27.09 12.67
CA ASP A 46 -10.60 26.65 11.40
C ASP A 46 -11.42 25.54 10.76
N MET A 47 -11.54 25.58 9.43
CA MET A 47 -12.18 24.51 8.68
C MET A 47 -11.25 23.30 8.57
N VAL A 48 -11.71 22.15 9.06
CA VAL A 48 -10.98 20.89 8.97
C VAL A 48 -11.55 20.04 7.84
N ARG A 49 -10.67 19.55 6.96
CA ARG A 49 -11.06 18.65 5.87
C ARG A 49 -11.13 17.21 6.38
N LEU A 50 -12.31 16.61 6.27
CA LEU A 50 -12.57 15.21 6.60
C LEU A 50 -12.46 14.32 5.35
N TYR A 51 -12.47 13.00 5.56
CA TYR A 51 -12.68 12.07 4.45
C TYR A 51 -14.05 12.29 3.82
N SER A 52 -14.09 12.30 2.50
CA SER A 52 -15.33 12.45 1.77
C SER A 52 -16.15 11.16 1.71
N CYS A 53 -17.43 11.32 1.48
CA CYS A 53 -18.35 10.23 1.26
C CYS A 53 -19.17 10.52 0.01
N VAL A 54 -19.26 9.53 -0.87
CA VAL A 54 -20.01 9.61 -2.12
C VAL A 54 -21.19 8.67 -2.05
N THR A 55 -22.37 9.16 -2.41
CA THR A 55 -23.56 8.33 -2.60
C THR A 55 -23.89 8.28 -4.08
N GLY A 56 -24.13 7.07 -4.59
CA GLY A 56 -24.56 6.87 -5.96
C GLY A 56 -25.79 5.98 -6.02
N VAL A 57 -26.62 6.17 -7.05
CA VAL A 57 -27.81 5.36 -7.30
C VAL A 57 -27.63 4.52 -8.55
N PHE A 58 -28.26 3.35 -8.58
CA PHE A 58 -28.33 2.50 -9.75
C PHE A 58 -29.74 1.95 -9.93
N GLY A 59 -30.15 1.76 -11.18
CA GLY A 59 -31.50 1.31 -11.56
C GLY A 59 -31.51 0.00 -12.33
N GLU A 60 -32.72 -0.50 -12.56
CA GLU A 60 -32.96 -1.60 -13.49
C GLU A 60 -32.74 -1.10 -14.92
N GLY A 61 -31.79 -1.57 -15.60
CA GLY A 61 -31.51 -1.12 -16.95
C GLY A 61 -30.04 -1.19 -17.32
N GLY A 62 -29.28 -1.95 -16.56
CA GLY A 62 -27.96 -2.36 -16.97
C GLY A 62 -26.78 -1.82 -16.17
N LEU A 63 -26.99 -0.95 -15.22
CA LEU A 63 -25.92 -0.54 -14.33
C LEU A 63 -25.99 -1.31 -13.01
N SER A 64 -25.17 -2.35 -12.89
CA SER A 64 -24.90 -2.95 -11.58
C SER A 64 -24.23 -1.91 -10.67
N PRO A 65 -24.31 -2.05 -9.33
CA PRO A 65 -23.64 -1.16 -8.39
C PRO A 65 -22.14 -1.02 -8.68
N LEU A 66 -21.49 -2.09 -9.09
CA LEU A 66 -20.06 -2.09 -9.45
C LEU A 66 -19.78 -1.24 -10.70
N LEU A 67 -20.68 -1.27 -11.69
CA LEU A 67 -20.50 -0.46 -12.89
C LEU A 67 -20.75 1.01 -12.60
N ALA A 68 -21.73 1.34 -11.76
CA ALA A 68 -21.98 2.71 -11.32
C ALA A 68 -20.78 3.27 -10.54
N LEU A 69 -20.24 2.51 -9.60
CA LEU A 69 -19.02 2.86 -8.88
C LEU A 69 -17.82 3.04 -9.80
N ARG A 70 -17.63 2.11 -10.76
CA ARG A 70 -16.54 2.20 -11.74
C ARG A 70 -16.65 3.42 -12.63
N ASN A 71 -17.86 3.79 -13.02
CA ASN A 71 -18.09 5.00 -13.81
C ASN A 71 -17.75 6.25 -13.01
N TYR A 72 -18.13 6.31 -11.73
CA TYR A 72 -17.72 7.38 -10.85
C TYR A 72 -16.19 7.48 -10.76
N GLN A 73 -15.51 6.36 -10.44
CA GLN A 73 -14.06 6.32 -10.32
C GLN A 73 -13.35 6.75 -11.62
N LYS A 74 -13.84 6.35 -12.78
CA LYS A 74 -13.31 6.79 -14.08
C LYS A 74 -13.49 8.29 -14.31
N HIS A 75 -14.57 8.86 -13.81
CA HIS A 75 -14.84 10.29 -13.98
C HIS A 75 -13.94 11.18 -13.15
N ILE A 76 -13.58 10.74 -11.95
CA ILE A 76 -12.71 11.50 -11.03
C ILE A 76 -11.22 11.19 -11.21
N ARG A 77 -10.88 10.10 -11.88
CA ARG A 77 -9.51 9.66 -12.06
C ARG A 77 -8.84 10.43 -13.19
N GLU A 78 -7.74 11.09 -12.86
CA GLU A 78 -6.81 11.58 -13.85
C GLU A 78 -5.88 10.44 -14.26
N HIS A 79 -5.89 10.08 -15.55
CA HIS A 79 -5.07 9.01 -16.10
C HIS A 79 -3.67 9.52 -16.43
N HIS A 80 -2.68 8.82 -15.91
CA HIS A 80 -1.26 9.02 -16.22
C HIS A 80 -0.69 7.70 -16.75
N ALA A 81 -0.33 7.66 -18.02
CA ALA A 81 0.06 6.42 -18.69
C ALA A 81 1.25 5.72 -18.01
N ASP A 82 2.26 6.47 -17.62
CA ASP A 82 3.46 5.98 -16.94
C ASP A 82 3.18 5.31 -15.58
N ARG A 83 2.12 5.76 -14.89
CA ARG A 83 1.68 5.19 -13.61
C ARG A 83 0.61 4.12 -13.77
N ASP A 84 -0.38 4.41 -14.62
CA ASP A 84 -1.63 3.64 -14.67
C ASP A 84 -1.59 2.47 -15.65
N GLU A 85 -0.60 2.46 -16.55
CA GLU A 85 -0.36 1.38 -17.52
C GLU A 85 0.88 0.53 -17.14
N MET A 86 1.38 0.68 -15.91
CA MET A 86 2.50 -0.14 -15.46
C MET A 86 2.14 -1.63 -15.46
N ILE A 87 3.07 -2.44 -15.88
CA ILE A 87 3.04 -3.90 -15.72
C ILE A 87 4.05 -4.23 -14.63
N MET A 88 3.56 -4.62 -13.47
CA MET A 88 4.40 -4.87 -12.30
C MET A 88 4.62 -6.36 -12.07
N MET A 89 5.88 -6.73 -11.82
CA MET A 89 6.28 -8.01 -11.28
C MET A 89 6.75 -7.82 -9.84
N ASN A 90 6.25 -8.67 -8.94
CA ASN A 90 6.57 -8.63 -7.50
C ASN A 90 7.19 -9.96 -7.08
N THR A 91 8.23 -9.93 -6.25
CA THR A 91 8.95 -11.13 -5.81
C THR A 91 8.19 -11.94 -4.77
N TRP A 92 7.15 -11.43 -4.13
CA TRP A 92 6.37 -12.12 -3.08
C TRP A 92 5.44 -13.22 -3.60
N GLY A 93 5.13 -13.21 -4.88
CA GLY A 93 4.20 -14.16 -5.49
C GLY A 93 4.68 -15.64 -5.50
N ASP A 94 5.93 -15.90 -5.21
CA ASP A 94 6.48 -17.25 -5.07
C ASP A 94 6.24 -17.75 -3.62
N ARG A 95 5.94 -19.05 -3.48
CA ARG A 95 5.76 -19.72 -2.17
C ARG A 95 7.00 -19.73 -1.29
N SER A 96 8.13 -19.38 -1.83
CA SER A 96 9.38 -19.25 -1.08
C SER A 96 9.52 -17.94 -0.31
N GLN A 97 8.59 -17.01 -0.45
CA GLN A 97 8.63 -15.69 0.19
C GLN A 97 9.99 -15.01 -0.05
N ASP A 98 10.71 -14.67 1.03
CA ASP A 98 12.02 -14.00 0.99
C ASP A 98 13.23 -14.96 0.84
N SER A 99 13.02 -16.28 0.86
CA SER A 99 14.11 -17.26 0.90
C SER A 99 15.02 -17.25 -0.33
N LYS A 100 14.48 -16.85 -1.48
CA LYS A 100 15.22 -16.75 -2.75
C LYS A 100 15.63 -15.33 -3.10
N VAL A 101 15.08 -14.34 -2.44
CA VAL A 101 15.30 -12.93 -2.76
C VAL A 101 16.74 -12.55 -2.43
N ASN A 102 17.56 -12.42 -3.48
CA ASN A 102 18.94 -11.98 -3.41
C ASN A 102 19.37 -11.33 -4.73
N GLU A 103 20.59 -10.80 -4.81
CA GLU A 103 21.11 -10.11 -5.98
C GLU A 103 21.02 -10.96 -7.28
N GLN A 104 21.47 -12.21 -7.22
CA GLN A 104 21.49 -13.08 -8.41
C GLN A 104 20.07 -13.43 -8.88
N PHE A 105 19.19 -13.74 -7.96
CA PHE A 105 17.80 -14.01 -8.26
C PHE A 105 17.13 -12.78 -8.92
N CYS A 106 17.29 -11.59 -8.33
CA CYS A 106 16.69 -10.37 -8.86
C CYS A 106 17.19 -10.05 -10.27
N ILE A 107 18.50 -10.20 -10.54
CA ILE A 107 19.07 -9.99 -11.88
C ILE A 107 18.48 -10.98 -12.89
N ALA A 108 18.39 -12.28 -12.54
CA ALA A 108 17.83 -13.29 -13.41
C ALA A 108 16.34 -13.10 -13.69
N GLU A 109 15.57 -12.65 -12.69
CA GLU A 109 14.15 -12.36 -12.86
C GLU A 109 13.92 -11.08 -13.68
N LEU A 110 14.76 -10.05 -13.55
CA LEU A 110 14.71 -8.85 -14.39
C LEU A 110 14.89 -9.18 -15.89
N GLU A 111 15.79 -10.09 -16.22
CA GLU A 111 15.97 -10.53 -17.62
C GLU A 111 14.73 -11.24 -18.19
N LYS A 112 14.02 -12.01 -17.35
CA LYS A 112 12.74 -12.64 -17.74
C LYS A 112 11.63 -11.61 -17.84
N ALA A 113 11.57 -10.70 -16.86
CA ALA A 113 10.59 -9.61 -16.79
C ALA A 113 10.65 -8.73 -18.05
N ALA A 114 11.86 -8.36 -18.50
CA ALA A 114 12.06 -7.58 -19.73
C ALA A 114 11.46 -8.28 -20.96
N ARG A 115 11.65 -9.60 -21.09
CA ARG A 115 11.08 -10.38 -22.21
C ARG A 115 9.56 -10.47 -22.18
N LEU A 116 8.95 -10.27 -21.01
CA LEU A 116 7.50 -10.28 -20.81
C LEU A 116 6.89 -8.87 -20.94
N GLY A 117 7.68 -7.83 -21.17
CA GLY A 117 7.21 -6.46 -21.25
C GLY A 117 6.87 -5.84 -19.89
N VAL A 118 7.42 -6.38 -18.80
CA VAL A 118 7.28 -5.81 -17.46
C VAL A 118 8.01 -4.47 -17.41
N THR A 119 7.33 -3.46 -16.89
CA THR A 119 7.86 -2.09 -16.75
C THR A 119 8.36 -1.76 -15.36
N HIS A 120 7.83 -2.44 -14.34
CA HIS A 120 8.16 -2.23 -12.93
C HIS A 120 8.45 -3.56 -12.23
N PHE A 121 9.54 -3.62 -11.51
CA PHE A 121 9.94 -4.78 -10.73
C PHE A 121 10.04 -4.40 -9.25
N GLN A 122 9.15 -4.95 -8.45
CA GLN A 122 9.13 -4.72 -7.00
C GLN A 122 9.83 -5.84 -6.27
N ILE A 123 10.86 -5.49 -5.50
CA ILE A 123 11.48 -6.40 -4.55
C ILE A 123 10.68 -6.26 -3.24
N ASP A 124 9.98 -7.31 -2.90
CA ASP A 124 9.14 -7.38 -1.71
C ASP A 124 9.97 -7.67 -0.45
N ASP A 125 9.29 -7.93 0.67
CA ASP A 125 9.90 -8.26 1.96
C ASP A 125 11.07 -9.24 1.81
N GLY A 126 12.17 -8.95 2.49
CA GLY A 126 13.37 -9.77 2.47
C GLY A 126 14.57 -9.17 1.74
N TRP A 127 14.44 -7.98 1.12
CA TRP A 127 15.58 -7.25 0.59
C TRP A 127 16.41 -6.58 1.69
N GLN A 128 15.76 -6.25 2.79
CA GLN A 128 16.32 -5.50 3.91
C GLN A 128 17.09 -6.40 4.92
N GLU A 129 17.95 -5.76 5.71
CA GLU A 129 18.71 -6.42 6.80
C GLU A 129 17.78 -6.89 7.92
N GLY A 130 16.75 -6.11 8.23
CA GLY A 130 15.73 -6.47 9.22
C GLY A 130 14.93 -7.71 8.82
N LYS A 131 14.57 -8.54 9.79
CA LYS A 131 13.75 -9.74 9.55
C LYS A 131 12.32 -9.49 9.97
N SER A 132 11.41 -9.62 9.03
CA SER A 132 9.98 -9.53 9.27
C SER A 132 9.41 -10.82 9.89
N PRO A 133 8.23 -10.76 10.50
CA PRO A 133 7.55 -11.98 10.95
C PRO A 133 7.09 -12.89 9.79
N ASN A 134 7.10 -12.38 8.56
CA ASN A 134 6.71 -13.11 7.35
C ASN A 134 7.89 -13.84 6.69
N SER A 135 9.12 -13.62 7.17
CA SER A 135 10.31 -14.25 6.59
C SER A 135 10.24 -15.77 6.68
N ALA A 136 10.58 -16.44 5.57
CA ALA A 136 10.71 -17.89 5.52
C ALA A 136 12.04 -18.38 6.12
N LEU A 137 13.03 -17.51 6.28
CA LEU A 137 14.38 -17.86 6.73
C LEU A 137 14.55 -17.76 8.26
N ALA A 138 13.91 -16.78 8.88
CA ALA A 138 14.02 -16.55 10.30
C ALA A 138 12.79 -15.81 10.83
N LYS A 139 12.33 -16.17 12.03
CA LYS A 139 11.28 -15.42 12.70
C LYS A 139 11.80 -14.05 13.07
N GLY A 140 11.25 -13.03 12.44
CA GLY A 140 11.54 -11.64 12.73
C GLY A 140 10.42 -10.95 13.51
N SER A 141 10.54 -9.64 13.65
CA SER A 141 9.54 -8.81 14.32
C SER A 141 9.48 -7.45 13.66
N PHE A 142 8.27 -6.85 13.64
CA PHE A 142 8.12 -5.44 13.32
C PHE A 142 8.21 -4.54 14.57
N LYS A 143 8.39 -5.13 15.74
CA LYS A 143 8.51 -4.35 16.96
C LYS A 143 9.83 -3.54 16.95
N ASN A 144 9.71 -2.25 17.22
CA ASN A 144 10.84 -1.33 17.32
C ASN A 144 11.69 -1.25 16.03
N ILE A 145 11.07 -1.40 14.85
CA ILE A 145 11.79 -1.34 13.58
C ILE A 145 12.43 0.03 13.34
N TRP A 146 11.83 1.08 13.87
CA TRP A 146 12.31 2.47 13.74
C TRP A 146 13.47 2.80 14.68
N ASP A 147 13.63 2.02 15.75
CA ASP A 147 14.78 2.15 16.66
C ASP A 147 16.05 1.50 16.09
N ASN A 148 15.91 0.71 15.02
CA ASN A 148 17.04 0.07 14.35
C ASN A 148 17.31 0.76 13.00
N PRO A 149 18.30 1.65 12.91
CA PRO A 149 18.60 2.38 11.69
C PRO A 149 19.05 1.49 10.52
N LEU A 150 19.44 0.25 10.79
CA LEU A 150 19.85 -0.70 9.77
C LEU A 150 18.69 -1.57 9.28
N TYR A 151 17.50 -1.51 9.90
CA TYR A 151 16.40 -2.39 9.55
C TYR A 151 16.06 -2.32 8.05
N TRP A 152 15.96 -1.11 7.51
CA TRP A 152 15.62 -0.83 6.12
C TRP A 152 16.85 -0.54 5.23
N THR A 153 17.97 -1.17 5.53
CA THR A 153 19.15 -1.17 4.64
C THR A 153 19.21 -2.49 3.88
N PRO A 154 19.84 -2.54 2.68
CA PRO A 154 20.02 -3.79 1.96
C PRO A 154 20.77 -4.83 2.79
N SER A 155 20.26 -6.05 2.85
CA SER A 155 20.91 -7.16 3.56
C SER A 155 22.28 -7.44 2.97
N GLN A 156 23.32 -7.37 3.80
CA GLN A 156 24.69 -7.61 3.37
C GLN A 156 24.92 -9.06 2.91
N GLU A 157 24.19 -10.01 3.47
CA GLU A 157 24.22 -11.41 3.05
C GLU A 157 23.65 -11.59 1.64
N LYS A 158 22.50 -10.99 1.35
CA LYS A 158 21.76 -11.16 0.10
C LYS A 158 22.24 -10.22 -0.99
N TYR A 159 22.74 -9.06 -0.63
CA TYR A 159 23.20 -7.98 -1.52
C TYR A 159 24.56 -7.45 -1.05
N PRO A 160 25.63 -8.23 -1.19
CA PRO A 160 26.94 -7.84 -0.66
C PRO A 160 27.51 -6.56 -1.31
N ARG A 161 26.98 -6.17 -2.45
CA ARG A 161 27.32 -4.92 -3.16
C ARG A 161 26.21 -3.88 -3.08
N GLY A 162 25.29 -4.04 -2.10
CA GLY A 162 24.07 -3.27 -2.03
C GLY A 162 23.13 -3.55 -3.21
N LEU A 163 22.13 -2.71 -3.41
CA LEU A 163 21.18 -2.86 -4.52
C LEU A 163 21.71 -2.36 -5.87
N LYS A 164 22.91 -1.75 -5.89
CA LYS A 164 23.45 -1.14 -7.11
C LYS A 164 23.49 -2.08 -8.33
N PRO A 165 23.96 -3.34 -8.23
CA PRO A 165 23.99 -4.25 -9.39
C PRO A 165 22.59 -4.54 -9.95
N VAL A 166 21.58 -4.66 -9.07
CA VAL A 166 20.19 -4.89 -9.48
C VAL A 166 19.61 -3.65 -10.16
N MET A 167 19.87 -2.47 -9.59
CA MET A 167 19.44 -1.19 -10.17
C MET A 167 20.10 -0.90 -11.52
N ASP A 168 21.39 -1.22 -11.67
CA ASP A 168 22.10 -1.05 -12.95
C ASP A 168 21.53 -1.99 -14.03
N LYS A 169 21.24 -3.26 -13.68
CA LYS A 169 20.58 -4.20 -14.58
C LYS A 169 19.16 -3.75 -14.96
N ALA A 170 18.38 -3.30 -14.01
CA ALA A 170 17.05 -2.79 -14.28
C ALA A 170 17.08 -1.58 -15.24
N ARG A 171 18.01 -0.65 -15.02
CA ARG A 171 18.20 0.50 -15.91
C ARG A 171 18.62 0.08 -17.32
N GLU A 172 19.52 -0.90 -17.45
CA GLU A 172 19.92 -1.48 -18.74
C GLU A 172 18.71 -2.03 -19.51
N LEU A 173 17.76 -2.63 -18.79
CA LEU A 173 16.56 -3.27 -19.35
C LEU A 173 15.35 -2.32 -19.46
N GLY A 174 15.48 -1.07 -19.02
CA GLY A 174 14.37 -0.10 -19.01
C GLY A 174 13.25 -0.43 -18.01
N ILE A 175 13.58 -1.07 -16.89
CA ILE A 175 12.63 -1.47 -15.84
C ILE A 175 12.87 -0.61 -14.60
N GLU A 176 11.78 -0.07 -14.05
CA GLU A 176 11.81 0.67 -12.78
C GLU A 176 11.83 -0.30 -11.58
N ILE A 177 12.62 0.03 -10.56
CA ILE A 177 12.70 -0.76 -9.32
C ILE A 177 11.87 -0.14 -8.22
N GLY A 178 11.02 -0.95 -7.60
CA GLY A 178 10.32 -0.66 -6.35
C GLY A 178 10.84 -1.51 -5.21
N LEU A 179 10.78 -0.96 -4.01
CA LEU A 179 11.08 -1.69 -2.77
C LEU A 179 9.84 -1.71 -1.88
N TRP A 180 9.59 -2.84 -1.25
CA TRP A 180 8.52 -2.94 -0.27
C TRP A 180 8.96 -2.38 1.09
N PHE A 181 8.06 -1.64 1.73
CA PHE A 181 8.21 -1.14 3.09
C PHE A 181 6.92 -1.36 3.87
N ASN A 182 7.03 -1.50 5.17
CA ASN A 182 5.88 -1.48 6.07
C ASN A 182 5.95 -0.28 7.03
N PRO A 183 5.37 0.86 6.66
CA PRO A 183 5.40 2.07 7.48
C PRO A 183 4.39 2.06 8.62
N SER A 184 3.37 1.20 8.56
CA SER A 184 2.21 1.26 9.45
C SER A 184 2.36 0.50 10.76
N ILE A 185 3.45 -0.23 10.95
CA ILE A 185 3.66 -1.01 12.17
C ILE A 185 4.52 -0.21 13.13
N GLN A 186 3.89 0.69 13.84
CA GLN A 186 4.45 1.32 15.02
C GLN A 186 3.68 0.90 16.26
N ASN A 187 4.41 0.73 17.37
CA ASN A 187 3.82 0.44 18.67
C ASN A 187 3.12 1.67 19.27
N ASP A 188 3.46 2.87 18.79
CA ASP A 188 2.86 4.13 19.20
C ASP A 188 2.57 4.99 17.99
N PHE A 189 1.32 4.99 17.57
CA PHE A 189 0.83 5.79 16.45
C PHE A 189 0.90 7.31 16.72
N ALA A 190 0.91 7.69 18.00
CA ALA A 190 1.01 9.10 18.41
C ALA A 190 2.42 9.67 18.16
N ASP A 191 3.45 8.86 18.32
CA ASP A 191 4.83 9.31 18.07
C ASP A 191 5.13 9.47 16.58
N TRP A 192 4.54 8.64 15.73
CA TRP A 192 4.68 8.78 14.27
C TRP A 192 4.06 10.09 13.73
N ARG A 193 2.97 10.57 14.33
CA ARG A 193 2.37 11.87 13.94
C ARG A 193 3.25 13.06 14.25
N LYS A 194 4.12 12.98 15.24
CA LYS A 194 5.04 14.07 15.61
C LYS A 194 6.23 14.21 14.65
N ASP A 195 6.60 13.12 13.98
CA ASP A 195 7.75 13.07 13.08
C ASP A 195 7.34 13.24 11.60
N ALA A 196 6.05 13.41 11.30
CA ALA A 196 5.50 13.49 9.96
C ALA A 196 5.25 14.93 9.47
N ASP A 197 5.64 15.96 10.24
CA ASP A 197 5.54 17.39 9.89
C ASP A 197 6.81 17.89 9.17
#